data_58d56190f42c0a8e877a775d1f43a71d
#
_entry.id   58d56190f42c0a8e877a775d1f43a71d
#
_cell.length_a   1.000
_cell.length_b   1.000
_cell.length_c   1.000
_cell.angle_alpha   90.00
_cell.angle_beta   90.00
_cell.angle_gamma   90.00
#
_symmetry.space_group_name_H-M   'P 1'
#
loop_
_entity.id
_entity.type
_entity.pdbx_description
1 polymer ?
#
loop_
_entity_poly.entity_id
_entity_poly.type
_entity_poly.pdbx_seq_one_letter_code
_entity_poly.pdbx_strand_id
1 'polypeptide(L)'
;MKVAASSLRKGAVVDLDGKLYVVLSADNIHPGKGTPVTQLNMRRISDGVKISERYRTTETVERAIVDDRNYTFLYQDGDGFHFMNPETYDQVTASTDVIGEAAPYLTDGATVTLSTHDGVPIAIELPRLATFEVVDTEPAVKNQTASSSYKPAVLSNGLKTMVPPYIAVGTRIVVLTEDGSYQERAKD
;
A
#
# COMPACT_ATOMS: atom_id res chain seq x y z
N MET A 1 23.80 -5.22 1.06
CA MET A 1 24.06 -5.12 2.51
C MET A 1 23.30 -6.23 3.23
N LYS A 2 24.00 -7.02 4.01
CA LYS A 2 23.37 -8.10 4.77
C LYS A 2 22.60 -7.52 5.97
N VAL A 3 21.34 -7.91 6.11
CA VAL A 3 20.47 -7.48 7.21
C VAL A 3 19.79 -8.71 7.82
N ALA A 4 19.39 -8.60 9.09
CA ALA A 4 18.61 -9.66 9.72
C ALA A 4 17.25 -9.78 9.02
N ALA A 5 16.81 -11.01 8.74
CA ALA A 5 15.51 -11.24 8.11
C ALA A 5 14.37 -10.61 8.94
N SER A 6 14.49 -10.63 10.26
CA SER A 6 13.52 -10.06 11.19
C SER A 6 13.38 -8.53 11.10
N SER A 7 14.37 -7.86 10.49
CA SER A 7 14.34 -6.39 10.34
C SER A 7 13.60 -5.91 9.09
N LEU A 8 13.28 -6.83 8.18
CA LEU A 8 12.65 -6.48 6.91
C LEU A 8 11.19 -6.05 7.11
N ARG A 9 10.75 -5.12 6.28
CA ARG A 9 9.39 -4.60 6.27
C ARG A 9 8.86 -4.60 4.84
N LYS A 10 7.54 -4.43 4.69
CA LYS A 10 6.90 -4.28 3.39
C LYS A 10 7.62 -3.21 2.57
N GLY A 11 7.87 -3.51 1.30
CA GLY A 11 8.57 -2.61 0.38
C GLY A 11 10.07 -2.78 0.32
N ALA A 12 10.68 -3.50 1.26
CA ALA A 12 12.11 -3.82 1.18
C ALA A 12 12.37 -4.72 -0.02
N VAL A 13 13.56 -4.59 -0.61
CA VAL A 13 13.98 -5.42 -1.75
C VAL A 13 15.15 -6.30 -1.31
N VAL A 14 15.02 -7.59 -1.56
CA VAL A 14 16.04 -8.57 -1.21
C VAL A 14 16.57 -9.25 -2.46
N ASP A 15 17.85 -9.60 -2.43
CA ASP A 15 18.54 -10.36 -3.47
C ASP A 15 18.67 -11.82 -2.98
N LEU A 16 17.99 -12.74 -3.67
CA LEU A 16 18.09 -14.17 -3.43
C LEU A 16 18.68 -14.84 -4.67
N ASP A 17 19.93 -15.24 -4.58
CA ASP A 17 20.66 -15.92 -5.67
C ASP A 17 20.63 -15.13 -6.99
N GLY A 18 20.83 -13.82 -6.92
CA GLY A 18 20.85 -12.93 -8.08
C GLY A 18 19.49 -12.49 -8.59
N LYS A 19 18.42 -12.92 -7.94
CA LYS A 19 17.04 -12.50 -8.28
C LYS A 19 16.51 -11.55 -7.23
N LEU A 20 15.88 -10.48 -7.68
CA LEU A 20 15.33 -9.45 -6.78
C LEU A 20 13.88 -9.72 -6.47
N TYR A 21 13.54 -9.57 -5.19
CA TYR A 21 12.17 -9.74 -4.66
C TYR A 21 11.79 -8.53 -3.82
N VAL A 22 10.55 -8.08 -3.96
CA VAL A 22 9.99 -7.06 -3.07
C VAL A 22 9.19 -7.74 -1.97
N VAL A 23 9.41 -7.32 -0.73
CA VAL A 23 8.68 -7.87 0.43
C VAL A 23 7.27 -7.31 0.43
N LEU A 24 6.27 -8.20 0.36
CA LEU A 24 4.85 -7.86 0.41
C LEU A 24 4.35 -7.82 1.84
N SER A 25 4.81 -8.74 2.67
CA SER A 25 4.53 -8.78 4.10
C SER A 25 5.64 -9.47 4.85
N ALA A 26 5.84 -9.08 6.11
CA ALA A 26 6.85 -9.65 6.98
C ALA A 26 6.22 -9.88 8.36
N ASP A 27 6.15 -11.15 8.77
CA ASP A 27 5.54 -11.54 10.04
C ASP A 27 6.58 -12.23 10.92
N ASN A 28 6.81 -11.67 12.10
CA ASN A 28 7.67 -12.29 13.12
C ASN A 28 6.80 -13.18 14.00
N ILE A 29 7.01 -14.48 13.93
CA ILE A 29 6.23 -15.49 14.64
C ILE A 29 7.00 -15.98 15.84
N HIS A 30 6.42 -15.85 17.03
CA HIS A 30 6.99 -16.33 18.29
C HIS A 30 6.13 -17.50 18.79
N PRO A 31 6.43 -18.75 18.38
CA PRO A 31 5.65 -19.88 18.87
C PRO A 31 5.88 -20.09 20.38
N GLY A 32 4.88 -20.59 21.07
CA GLY A 32 5.00 -20.89 22.52
C GLY A 32 6.06 -21.96 22.81
N LYS A 33 6.34 -22.81 21.86
CA LYS A 33 7.44 -23.78 21.87
C LYS A 33 8.15 -23.69 20.52
N GLY A 34 9.46 -23.58 20.56
CA GLY A 34 10.29 -23.54 19.35
C GLY A 34 10.97 -22.20 19.13
N THR A 35 11.76 -22.13 18.07
CA THR A 35 12.55 -20.95 17.72
C THR A 35 11.69 -19.90 17.01
N PRO A 36 11.80 -18.61 17.37
CA PRO A 36 11.14 -17.55 16.61
C PRO A 36 11.57 -17.55 15.15
N VAL A 37 10.61 -17.32 14.25
CA VAL A 37 10.84 -17.26 12.80
C VAL A 37 10.25 -16.00 12.21
N THR A 38 10.82 -15.56 11.09
CA THR A 38 10.28 -14.48 10.25
C THR A 38 9.77 -15.11 8.98
N GLN A 39 8.50 -14.89 8.67
CA GLN A 39 7.92 -15.31 7.40
C GLN A 39 7.84 -14.11 6.47
N LEU A 40 8.48 -14.23 5.31
CA LEU A 40 8.48 -13.20 4.28
C LEU A 40 7.64 -13.67 3.10
N ASN A 41 6.60 -12.92 2.76
CA ASN A 41 5.88 -13.08 1.52
C ASN A 41 6.43 -12.06 0.55
N MET A 42 6.91 -12.53 -0.60
CA MET A 42 7.66 -11.70 -1.54
C MET A 42 7.18 -11.92 -2.95
N ARG A 43 7.41 -10.92 -3.79
CA ARG A 43 7.11 -10.98 -5.23
C ARG A 43 8.40 -10.78 -6.00
N ARG A 44 8.70 -11.71 -6.90
CA ARG A 44 9.87 -11.59 -7.78
C ARG A 44 9.62 -10.46 -8.78
N ILE A 45 10.58 -9.55 -8.89
CA ILE A 45 10.42 -8.34 -9.71
C ILE A 45 10.37 -8.68 -11.21
N SER A 46 11.15 -9.67 -11.64
CA SER A 46 11.30 -9.99 -13.06
C SER A 46 10.03 -10.55 -13.72
N ASP A 47 9.20 -11.30 -12.98
CA ASP A 47 8.04 -11.99 -13.54
C ASP A 47 6.78 -11.95 -12.65
N GLY A 48 6.85 -11.30 -11.49
CA GLY A 48 5.70 -11.19 -10.59
C GLY A 48 5.37 -12.44 -9.77
N VAL A 49 6.18 -13.50 -9.86
CA VAL A 49 5.92 -14.73 -9.10
C VAL A 49 6.02 -14.46 -7.61
N LYS A 50 5.01 -14.89 -6.87
CA LYS A 50 4.98 -14.75 -5.41
C LYS A 50 5.56 -15.98 -4.74
N ILE A 51 6.41 -15.76 -3.74
CA ILE A 51 6.99 -16.81 -2.93
C ILE A 51 6.82 -16.48 -1.45
N SER A 52 6.90 -17.50 -0.61
CA SER A 52 6.90 -17.36 0.84
C SER A 52 8.10 -18.12 1.41
N GLU A 53 8.93 -17.44 2.16
CA GLU A 53 10.11 -18.01 2.79
C GLU A 53 10.09 -17.79 4.29
N ARG A 54 10.60 -18.76 5.03
CA ARG A 54 10.74 -18.66 6.49
C ARG A 54 12.22 -18.62 6.85
N TYR A 55 12.54 -17.69 7.71
CA TYR A 55 13.91 -17.50 8.21
C TYR A 55 13.89 -17.52 9.73
N ARG A 56 14.95 -18.04 10.34
CA ARG A 56 15.17 -17.81 11.77
C ARG A 56 15.44 -16.32 11.96
N THR A 57 15.05 -15.78 13.12
CA THR A 57 15.25 -14.35 13.39
C THR A 57 16.72 -13.92 13.36
N THR A 58 17.63 -14.89 13.54
CA THR A 58 19.09 -14.66 13.48
C THR A 58 19.68 -14.77 12.07
N GLU A 59 18.94 -15.31 11.11
CA GLU A 59 19.41 -15.44 9.73
C GLU A 59 19.44 -14.08 9.03
N THR A 60 20.43 -13.92 8.14
CA THR A 60 20.58 -12.69 7.36
C THR A 60 20.24 -12.92 5.92
N VAL A 61 19.77 -11.86 5.26
CA VAL A 61 19.50 -11.84 3.82
C VAL A 61 20.19 -10.61 3.20
N GLU A 62 20.46 -10.69 1.91
CA GLU A 62 21.03 -9.56 1.19
C GLU A 62 19.93 -8.58 0.80
N ARG A 63 20.03 -7.36 1.32
CA ARG A 63 19.09 -6.27 0.98
C ARG A 63 19.67 -5.48 -0.18
N ALA A 64 18.89 -5.34 -1.25
CA ALA A 64 19.27 -4.53 -2.40
C ALA A 64 19.03 -3.04 -2.11
N ILE A 65 19.86 -2.19 -2.69
CA ILE A 65 19.73 -0.75 -2.59
C ILE A 65 18.71 -0.29 -3.63
N VAL A 66 17.70 0.46 -3.17
CA VAL A 66 16.68 1.07 -4.03
C VAL A 66 16.64 2.56 -3.80
N ASP A 67 16.15 3.29 -4.79
CA ASP A 67 16.02 4.74 -4.74
C ASP A 67 14.55 5.11 -4.52
N ASP A 68 14.24 5.68 -3.35
CA ASP A 68 12.89 6.07 -2.98
C ASP A 68 12.71 7.57 -3.26
N ARG A 69 11.74 7.90 -4.10
CA ARG A 69 11.45 9.31 -4.43
C ARG A 69 9.96 9.54 -4.54
N ASN A 70 9.57 10.80 -4.36
CA ASN A 70 8.19 11.23 -4.54
C ASN A 70 7.89 11.39 -6.02
N TYR A 71 6.72 10.90 -6.42
CA TYR A 71 6.19 11.02 -7.78
C TYR A 71 4.74 11.45 -7.72
N THR A 72 4.31 12.14 -8.77
CA THR A 72 2.91 12.52 -8.95
C THR A 72 2.27 11.58 -9.97
N PHE A 73 1.13 11.02 -9.65
CA PHE A 73 0.38 10.17 -10.57
C PHE A 73 -0.22 11.01 -11.69
N LEU A 74 -0.03 10.57 -12.93
CA LEU A 74 -0.56 11.24 -14.13
C LEU A 74 -1.82 10.56 -14.63
N TYR A 75 -1.70 9.32 -15.09
CA TYR A 75 -2.80 8.55 -15.66
C TYR A 75 -2.46 7.08 -15.76
N GLN A 76 -3.48 6.28 -16.03
CA GLN A 76 -3.36 4.85 -16.30
C GLN A 76 -3.78 4.57 -17.74
N ASP A 77 -3.06 3.67 -18.40
CA ASP A 77 -3.42 3.17 -19.74
C ASP A 77 -3.07 1.67 -19.85
N GLY A 78 -3.09 1.14 -21.09
CA GLY A 78 -2.75 -0.26 -21.33
C GLY A 78 -1.32 -0.65 -20.99
N ASP A 79 -0.40 0.30 -20.94
CA ASP A 79 1.01 0.06 -20.61
C ASP A 79 1.27 0.07 -19.10
N GLY A 80 0.35 0.61 -18.31
CA GLY A 80 0.46 0.66 -16.86
C GLY A 80 0.08 2.02 -16.28
N PHE A 81 0.73 2.34 -15.15
CA PHE A 81 0.48 3.57 -14.40
C PHE A 81 1.64 4.52 -14.62
N HIS A 82 1.34 5.74 -15.04
CA HIS A 82 2.33 6.74 -15.40
C HIS A 82 2.48 7.79 -14.32
N PHE A 83 3.71 8.08 -13.96
CA PHE A 83 4.06 9.02 -12.90
C PHE A 83 5.11 10.01 -13.40
N MET A 84 5.17 11.17 -12.75
CA MET A 84 6.18 12.19 -13.05
C MET A 84 6.83 12.63 -11.75
N ASN A 85 8.16 12.74 -11.77
CA ASN A 85 8.89 13.36 -10.68
C ASN A 85 8.62 14.86 -10.67
N PRO A 86 8.06 15.44 -9.58
CA PRO A 86 7.69 16.86 -9.56
C PRO A 86 8.89 17.82 -9.61
N GLU A 87 10.08 17.33 -9.30
CA GLU A 87 11.30 18.15 -9.32
C GLU A 87 12.04 18.08 -10.65
N THR A 88 12.22 16.89 -11.20
CA THR A 88 13.01 16.65 -12.40
C THR A 88 12.16 16.57 -13.68
N TYR A 89 10.83 16.38 -13.53
CA TYR A 89 9.87 16.15 -14.62
C TYR A 89 10.10 14.84 -15.39
N ASP A 90 10.97 13.97 -14.87
CA ASP A 90 11.15 12.62 -15.43
C ASP A 90 9.89 11.81 -15.26
N GLN A 91 9.51 11.09 -16.32
CA GLN A 91 8.35 10.22 -16.30
C GLN A 91 8.79 8.77 -16.18
N VAL A 92 8.04 8.01 -15.38
CA VAL A 92 8.24 6.56 -15.22
C VAL A 92 6.90 5.85 -15.34
N THR A 93 6.95 4.59 -15.74
CA THR A 93 5.76 3.73 -15.86
C THR A 93 5.91 2.55 -14.91
N ALA A 94 4.91 2.35 -14.05
CA ALA A 94 4.86 1.21 -13.15
C ALA A 94 3.85 0.19 -13.68
N SER A 95 4.21 -1.09 -13.60
CA SER A 95 3.32 -2.17 -14.03
C SER A 95 2.15 -2.36 -13.06
N THR A 96 1.09 -3.03 -13.52
CA THR A 96 -0.04 -3.42 -12.68
C THR A 96 0.40 -4.25 -11.48
N ASP A 97 1.40 -5.10 -11.63
CA ASP A 97 1.92 -5.93 -10.53
C ASP A 97 2.55 -5.07 -9.43
N VAL A 98 3.25 -4.01 -9.80
CA VAL A 98 3.87 -3.08 -8.83
C VAL A 98 2.80 -2.31 -8.07
N ILE A 99 1.79 -1.82 -8.77
CA ILE A 99 0.74 -0.99 -8.17
C ILE A 99 -0.23 -1.84 -7.31
N GLY A 100 -0.67 -2.97 -7.84
CA GLY A 100 -1.54 -3.90 -7.10
C GLY A 100 -2.74 -3.20 -6.46
N GLU A 101 -2.91 -3.39 -5.16
CA GLU A 101 -4.04 -2.86 -4.39
C GLU A 101 -4.00 -1.34 -4.18
N ALA A 102 -2.89 -0.68 -4.54
CA ALA A 102 -2.80 0.77 -4.45
C ALA A 102 -3.61 1.49 -5.55
N ALA A 103 -3.98 0.79 -6.63
CA ALA A 103 -4.63 1.40 -7.79
C ALA A 103 -5.85 2.28 -7.45
N PRO A 104 -6.80 1.85 -6.58
CA PRO A 104 -7.96 2.69 -6.26
C PRO A 104 -7.63 4.01 -5.57
N TYR A 105 -6.45 4.12 -4.98
CA TYR A 105 -6.00 5.34 -4.30
C TYR A 105 -5.29 6.32 -5.23
N LEU A 106 -5.03 5.94 -6.48
CA LEU A 106 -4.35 6.76 -7.46
C LEU A 106 -5.38 7.62 -8.21
N THR A 107 -5.51 8.85 -7.77
CA THR A 107 -6.34 9.87 -8.43
C THR A 107 -5.39 10.90 -9.07
N ASP A 108 -5.91 11.67 -10.03
CA ASP A 108 -5.12 12.68 -10.72
C ASP A 108 -4.40 13.60 -9.72
N GLY A 109 -3.08 13.72 -9.88
CA GLY A 109 -2.27 14.56 -9.02
C GLY A 109 -1.89 13.95 -7.67
N ALA A 110 -2.27 12.70 -7.40
CA ALA A 110 -1.90 12.03 -6.16
C ALA A 110 -0.37 11.90 -6.04
N THR A 111 0.17 12.22 -4.86
CA THR A 111 1.59 12.08 -4.57
C THR A 111 1.85 10.75 -3.87
N VAL A 112 2.80 9.99 -4.39
CA VAL A 112 3.19 8.69 -3.85
C VAL A 112 4.71 8.61 -3.77
N THR A 113 5.22 7.62 -3.03
CA THR A 113 6.63 7.27 -3.04
C THR A 113 6.81 6.02 -3.89
N LEU A 114 7.66 6.11 -4.91
CA LEU A 114 8.06 4.95 -5.71
C LEU A 114 9.48 4.57 -5.35
N SER A 115 9.70 3.27 -5.15
CA SER A 115 11.03 2.70 -5.05
C SER A 115 11.44 2.25 -6.44
N THR A 116 12.60 2.70 -6.90
CA THR A 116 13.13 2.32 -8.21
C THR A 116 14.47 1.60 -8.06
N HIS A 117 14.70 0.66 -8.97
CA HIS A 117 15.98 -0.02 -9.13
C HIS A 117 16.39 0.11 -10.60
N ASP A 118 17.54 0.72 -10.84
CA ASP A 118 18.02 1.04 -12.20
C ASP A 118 16.97 1.79 -13.03
N GLY A 119 16.26 2.73 -12.38
CA GLY A 119 15.25 3.57 -13.01
C GLY A 119 13.89 2.92 -13.22
N VAL A 120 13.73 1.64 -12.86
CA VAL A 120 12.46 0.92 -13.01
C VAL A 120 11.72 0.90 -11.68
N PRO A 121 10.44 1.35 -11.66
CA PRO A 121 9.62 1.26 -10.45
C PRO A 121 9.40 -0.19 -10.04
N ILE A 122 9.64 -0.51 -8.77
CA ILE A 122 9.51 -1.88 -8.24
C ILE A 122 8.59 -1.97 -7.04
N ALA A 123 8.29 -0.85 -6.39
CA ALA A 123 7.36 -0.80 -5.26
C ALA A 123 6.75 0.59 -5.15
N ILE A 124 5.54 0.65 -4.59
CA ILE A 124 4.83 1.90 -4.32
C ILE A 124 4.48 1.98 -2.85
N GLU A 125 4.59 3.18 -2.29
CA GLU A 125 4.12 3.49 -0.95
C GLU A 125 3.15 4.66 -1.03
N LEU A 126 1.93 4.44 -0.57
CA LEU A 126 0.89 5.46 -0.51
C LEU A 126 1.07 6.33 0.74
N PRO A 127 0.60 7.60 0.72
CA PRO A 127 0.42 8.33 1.95
C PRO A 127 -0.45 7.52 2.92
N ARG A 128 -0.21 7.66 4.21
CA ARG A 128 -0.95 6.92 5.23
C ARG A 128 -2.46 7.16 5.17
N LEU A 129 -2.85 8.38 4.86
CA LEU A 129 -4.25 8.82 4.83
C LEU A 129 -4.61 9.34 3.44
N ALA A 130 -5.87 9.15 3.06
CA ALA A 130 -6.42 9.70 1.83
C ALA A 130 -7.85 10.15 2.07
N THR A 131 -8.30 11.14 1.32
CA THR A 131 -9.65 11.72 1.46
C THR A 131 -10.49 11.38 0.24
N PHE A 132 -11.70 10.85 0.47
CA PHE A 132 -12.64 10.50 -0.60
C PHE A 132 -14.05 10.93 -0.21
N GLU A 133 -14.87 11.20 -1.21
CA GLU A 133 -16.28 11.49 -1.03
C GLU A 133 -17.08 10.19 -0.93
N VAL A 134 -18.07 10.16 -0.04
CA VAL A 134 -19.05 9.07 0.04
C VAL A 134 -20.06 9.29 -1.08
N VAL A 135 -20.13 8.33 -2.02
CA VAL A 135 -21.05 8.43 -3.18
C VAL A 135 -22.30 7.59 -3.01
N ASP A 136 -22.29 6.60 -2.12
CA ASP A 136 -23.44 5.75 -1.82
C ASP A 136 -23.36 5.25 -0.38
N THR A 137 -24.46 5.38 0.36
CA THR A 137 -24.61 4.84 1.71
C THR A 137 -26.09 4.92 2.11
N GLU A 138 -26.43 4.25 3.21
CA GLU A 138 -27.76 4.38 3.81
C GLU A 138 -28.00 5.80 4.34
N PRO A 139 -29.25 6.27 4.41
CA PRO A 139 -29.55 7.60 4.94
C PRO A 139 -28.92 7.82 6.31
N ALA A 140 -28.48 9.06 6.56
CA ALA A 140 -27.90 9.43 7.84
C ALA A 140 -28.97 9.35 8.94
N VAL A 141 -28.58 8.78 10.07
CA VAL A 141 -29.46 8.66 11.25
C VAL A 141 -28.94 9.61 12.31
N LYS A 142 -29.81 10.55 12.73
CA LYS A 142 -29.52 11.48 13.81
C LYS A 142 -29.97 10.88 15.14
N ASN A 143 -29.31 11.25 16.21
CA ASN A 143 -29.64 10.87 17.59
C ASN A 143 -29.41 9.39 17.92
N GLN A 144 -28.52 8.69 17.19
CA GLN A 144 -28.08 7.38 17.63
C GLN A 144 -27.03 7.49 18.71
N THR A 145 -27.05 6.54 19.62
CA THR A 145 -26.05 6.44 20.70
C THR A 145 -24.68 6.03 20.14
N ALA A 146 -23.63 6.27 20.92
CA ALA A 146 -22.27 5.90 20.55
C ALA A 146 -22.08 4.39 20.33
N SER A 147 -23.01 3.57 20.78
CA SER A 147 -23.01 2.12 20.58
C SER A 147 -23.59 1.68 19.24
N SER A 148 -24.04 2.61 18.40
CA SER A 148 -24.60 2.29 17.09
C SER A 148 -23.54 1.69 16.16
N SER A 149 -23.92 0.63 15.44
CA SER A 149 -23.05 -0.04 14.49
C SER A 149 -22.75 0.86 13.29
N TYR A 150 -21.55 0.71 12.75
CA TYR A 150 -21.20 1.34 11.48
C TYR A 150 -22.02 0.73 10.34
N LYS A 151 -22.14 1.47 9.26
CA LYS A 151 -22.87 1.07 8.06
C LYS A 151 -21.97 1.06 6.84
N PRO A 152 -22.28 0.26 5.80
CA PRO A 152 -21.50 0.25 4.56
C PRO A 152 -21.64 1.57 3.79
N ALA A 153 -20.55 1.97 3.17
CA ALA A 153 -20.50 3.13 2.27
C ALA A 153 -19.60 2.81 1.08
N VAL A 154 -19.93 3.39 -0.07
CA VAL A 154 -19.12 3.33 -1.28
C VAL A 154 -18.47 4.69 -1.47
N LEU A 155 -17.17 4.69 -1.70
CA LEU A 155 -16.38 5.90 -1.87
C LEU A 155 -16.22 6.26 -3.36
N SER A 156 -15.85 7.50 -3.63
CA SER A 156 -15.66 8.01 -5.00
C SER A 156 -14.59 7.26 -5.80
N ASN A 157 -13.68 6.54 -5.13
CA ASN A 157 -12.68 5.68 -5.78
C ASN A 157 -13.17 4.24 -6.02
N GLY A 158 -14.45 3.94 -5.74
CA GLY A 158 -15.04 2.63 -5.92
C GLY A 158 -14.85 1.65 -4.77
N LEU A 159 -14.07 2.00 -3.76
CA LEU A 159 -13.88 1.15 -2.59
C LEU A 159 -15.06 1.24 -1.63
N LYS A 160 -15.27 0.15 -0.90
CA LYS A 160 -16.28 0.05 0.15
C LYS A 160 -15.61 0.11 1.51
N THR A 161 -16.24 0.83 2.44
CA THR A 161 -15.77 0.89 3.82
C THR A 161 -16.95 1.01 4.77
N MET A 162 -16.68 0.82 6.05
CA MET A 162 -17.69 1.00 7.08
C MET A 162 -17.56 2.41 7.67
N VAL A 163 -18.67 3.10 7.80
CA VAL A 163 -18.70 4.49 8.31
C VAL A 163 -19.70 4.61 9.44
N PRO A 164 -19.55 5.63 10.32
CA PRO A 164 -20.55 5.90 11.36
C PRO A 164 -21.93 6.18 10.77
N PRO A 165 -23.02 5.90 11.53
CA PRO A 165 -24.38 6.03 11.01
C PRO A 165 -24.78 7.46 10.63
N TYR A 166 -24.09 8.49 11.12
CA TYR A 166 -24.39 9.89 10.81
C TYR A 166 -23.78 10.38 9.49
N ILE A 167 -22.98 9.55 8.81
CA ILE A 167 -22.36 9.92 7.53
C ILE A 167 -23.40 9.85 6.40
N ALA A 168 -23.50 10.90 5.61
CA ALA A 168 -24.42 10.99 4.48
C ALA A 168 -23.65 10.98 3.16
N VAL A 169 -24.36 10.68 2.06
CA VAL A 169 -23.85 10.85 0.70
C VAL A 169 -23.39 12.31 0.52
N GLY A 170 -22.23 12.49 -0.11
CA GLY A 170 -21.61 13.79 -0.31
C GLY A 170 -20.61 14.20 0.78
N THR A 171 -20.57 13.46 1.88
CA THR A 171 -19.58 13.72 2.95
C THR A 171 -18.22 13.27 2.50
N ARG A 172 -17.20 14.11 2.69
CA ARG A 172 -15.81 13.74 2.48
C ARG A 172 -15.25 13.14 3.77
N ILE A 173 -14.61 12.00 3.64
CA ILE A 173 -14.03 11.27 4.78
C ILE A 173 -12.55 10.97 4.54
N VAL A 174 -11.83 10.84 5.63
CA VAL A 174 -10.42 10.41 5.61
C VAL A 174 -10.36 8.93 5.96
N VAL A 175 -9.63 8.17 5.15
CA VAL A 175 -9.46 6.72 5.35
C VAL A 175 -7.97 6.39 5.43
N LEU A 176 -7.66 5.27 6.13
CA LEU A 176 -6.33 4.67 6.09
C LEU A 176 -6.13 3.97 4.74
N THR A 177 -5.03 4.27 4.07
CA THR A 177 -4.75 3.62 2.79
C THR A 177 -4.33 2.16 2.94
N GLU A 178 -3.90 1.76 4.13
CA GLU A 178 -3.50 0.39 4.42
C GLU A 178 -4.67 -0.61 4.29
N ASP A 179 -5.86 -0.22 4.77
CA ASP A 179 -7.01 -1.12 4.81
C ASP A 179 -8.34 -0.47 4.37
N GLY A 180 -8.32 0.82 4.01
CA GLY A 180 -9.51 1.56 3.61
C GLY A 180 -10.44 1.94 4.76
N SER A 181 -10.02 1.78 6.01
CA SER A 181 -10.88 2.05 7.16
C SER A 181 -11.11 3.53 7.40
N TYR A 182 -12.33 3.87 7.83
CA TYR A 182 -12.71 5.23 8.20
C TYR A 182 -11.89 5.74 9.38
N GLN A 183 -11.41 6.97 9.29
CA GLN A 183 -10.69 7.65 10.38
C GLN A 183 -11.49 8.82 10.93
N GLU A 184 -11.89 9.75 10.08
CA GLU A 184 -12.62 10.95 10.49
C GLU A 184 -13.29 11.59 9.27
N ARG A 185 -14.19 12.53 9.52
CA ARG A 185 -14.68 13.41 8.46
C ARG A 185 -13.56 14.36 8.06
N ALA A 186 -13.44 14.63 6.76
CA ALA A 186 -12.45 15.59 6.29
C ALA A 186 -12.77 16.99 6.80
N LYS A 187 -11.74 17.72 7.12
CA LYS A 187 -11.86 19.14 7.48
C LYS A 187 -11.81 19.95 6.19
N ASP A 188 -12.76 20.87 6.05
CA ASP A 188 -12.80 21.78 4.91
C ASP A 188 -11.82 22.95 5.11
#